data_b55cc85b4a72c90262f87b6ae25973d6
#
_entry.id   b55cc85b4a72c90262f87b6ae25973d6
#
_cell.length_a   1.000
_cell.length_b   1.000
_cell.length_c   1.000
_cell.angle_alpha   90.00
_cell.angle_beta   90.00
_cell.angle_gamma   90.00
#
_symmetry.space_group_name_H-M   'P 1'
#
loop_
_entity.id
_entity.type
_entity.pdbx_description
1 polymer ?
#
loop_
_entity_poly.entity_id
_entity_poly.type
_entity_poly.pdbx_seq_one_letter_code
_entity_poly.pdbx_strand_id
1 'polypeptide(L)'
;MAILNILNYPDDRLRIKAAPVENVDGRIAQLVDDMFETMYAAPGIGLAATQVNFHQQIIVMDIGENKSQPLTFINPEIIAQDGVQAIDEGCLSVPGIYEPVDRARHIQVRAIDKQGNPFEMEAEDLLAVCIQHEMDHLQGKLFVDYLSQLKRQRIRKKLHKQQKLAI
;
A
#
# COMPACT_ATOMS: atom_id res chain seq x y z
N MET A 1 4.13 4.68 -20.02
CA MET A 1 4.11 4.67 -18.54
C MET A 1 3.89 6.07 -18.02
N ALA A 2 3.21 6.20 -16.91
CA ALA A 2 2.86 7.51 -16.36
C ALA A 2 3.03 7.51 -14.84
N ILE A 3 3.40 8.69 -14.31
CA ILE A 3 3.39 8.94 -12.87
C ILE A 3 1.99 9.41 -12.50
N LEU A 4 1.36 8.66 -11.60
CA LEU A 4 0.00 8.93 -11.14
C LEU A 4 0.01 9.86 -9.92
N ASN A 5 -1.11 10.55 -9.70
CA ASN A 5 -1.25 11.41 -8.54
C ASN A 5 -1.59 10.57 -7.31
N ILE A 6 -0.80 10.72 -6.24
CA ILE A 6 -1.03 10.02 -4.97
C ILE A 6 -1.97 10.84 -4.10
N LEU A 7 -3.09 10.23 -3.68
CA LEU A 7 -4.03 10.83 -2.75
C LEU A 7 -3.41 10.92 -1.35
N ASN A 8 -3.66 12.02 -0.65
CA ASN A 8 -3.12 12.25 0.69
C ASN A 8 -4.23 12.24 1.75
N TYR A 9 -3.92 11.61 2.89
CA TYR A 9 -4.78 11.61 4.07
C TYR A 9 -5.11 13.08 4.47
N PRO A 10 -6.34 13.45 4.77
CA PRO A 10 -7.53 12.63 5.00
C PRO A 10 -8.51 12.56 3.81
N ASP A 11 -8.05 12.51 2.58
CA ASP A 11 -8.91 12.42 1.39
C ASP A 11 -9.87 11.22 1.51
N ASP A 12 -11.16 11.47 1.35
CA ASP A 12 -12.21 10.44 1.49
C ASP A 12 -12.10 9.31 0.48
N ARG A 13 -11.49 9.57 -0.68
CA ARG A 13 -11.27 8.54 -1.71
C ARG A 13 -10.37 7.41 -1.23
N LEU A 14 -9.52 7.66 -0.23
CA LEU A 14 -8.70 6.63 0.42
C LEU A 14 -9.54 5.63 1.22
N ARG A 15 -10.81 5.94 1.50
CA ARG A 15 -11.71 5.10 2.29
C ARG A 15 -12.60 4.19 1.44
N ILE A 16 -12.52 4.30 0.12
CA ILE A 16 -13.32 3.48 -0.78
C ILE A 16 -12.70 2.09 -0.88
N LYS A 17 -13.50 1.05 -0.65
CA LYS A 17 -13.05 -0.33 -0.78
C LYS A 17 -12.78 -0.68 -2.23
N ALA A 18 -11.70 -1.40 -2.47
CA ALA A 18 -11.34 -1.87 -3.79
C ALA A 18 -12.16 -3.10 -4.18
N ALA A 19 -12.57 -3.16 -5.44
CA ALA A 19 -13.24 -4.31 -6.02
C ALA A 19 -12.23 -5.32 -6.56
N PRO A 20 -12.55 -6.63 -6.55
CA PRO A 20 -11.68 -7.62 -7.18
C PRO A 20 -11.48 -7.33 -8.67
N VAL A 21 -10.30 -7.63 -9.17
CA VAL A 21 -9.98 -7.59 -10.60
C VAL A 21 -10.54 -8.86 -11.25
N GLU A 22 -11.38 -8.73 -12.26
CA GLU A 22 -11.99 -9.89 -12.93
C GLU A 22 -11.05 -10.51 -13.95
N ASN A 23 -10.36 -9.68 -14.76
CA ASN A 23 -9.43 -10.13 -15.78
C ASN A 23 -8.15 -9.30 -15.74
N VAL A 24 -7.01 -9.96 -15.78
CA VAL A 24 -5.71 -9.29 -15.90
C VAL A 24 -5.42 -9.12 -17.39
N ASP A 25 -5.81 -7.98 -17.92
CA ASP A 25 -5.63 -7.62 -19.34
C ASP A 25 -4.55 -6.55 -19.49
N GLY A 26 -4.41 -6.01 -20.72
CA GLY A 26 -3.41 -4.98 -21.01
C GLY A 26 -3.61 -3.69 -20.22
N ARG A 27 -4.86 -3.34 -19.89
CA ARG A 27 -5.18 -2.17 -19.08
C ARG A 27 -4.70 -2.33 -17.65
N ILE A 28 -4.89 -3.53 -17.07
CA ILE A 28 -4.41 -3.83 -15.72
C ILE A 28 -2.88 -3.87 -15.71
N ALA A 29 -2.25 -4.49 -16.70
CA ALA A 29 -0.79 -4.52 -16.81
C ALA A 29 -0.21 -3.10 -16.91
N GLN A 30 -0.84 -2.21 -17.66
CA GLN A 30 -0.41 -0.81 -17.78
C GLN A 30 -0.56 -0.07 -16.44
N LEU A 31 -1.67 -0.29 -15.72
CA LEU A 31 -1.88 0.30 -14.40
C LEU A 31 -0.79 -0.15 -13.42
N VAL A 32 -0.44 -1.44 -13.44
CA VAL A 32 0.65 -1.98 -12.60
C VAL A 32 1.97 -1.28 -12.92
N ASP A 33 2.31 -1.11 -14.19
CA ASP A 33 3.54 -0.42 -14.59
C ASP A 33 3.52 1.05 -14.14
N ASP A 34 2.41 1.74 -14.28
CA ASP A 34 2.25 3.12 -13.82
C ASP A 34 2.38 3.23 -12.30
N MET A 35 1.85 2.24 -11.56
CA MET A 35 1.98 2.18 -10.10
C MET A 35 3.43 2.01 -9.67
N PHE A 36 4.19 1.13 -10.33
CA PHE A 36 5.62 0.98 -10.04
C PHE A 36 6.38 2.26 -10.31
N GLU A 37 6.14 2.91 -11.44
CA GLU A 37 6.81 4.17 -11.78
C GLU A 37 6.49 5.25 -10.75
N THR A 38 5.23 5.36 -10.34
CA THR A 38 4.78 6.30 -9.31
C THR A 38 5.46 6.02 -7.98
N MET A 39 5.48 4.75 -7.56
CA MET A 39 6.11 4.32 -6.30
C MET A 39 7.60 4.66 -6.27
N TYR A 40 8.33 4.32 -7.34
CA TYR A 40 9.76 4.60 -7.41
C TYR A 40 10.07 6.09 -7.42
N ALA A 41 9.24 6.89 -8.09
CA ALA A 41 9.43 8.34 -8.17
C ALA A 41 9.17 9.04 -6.84
N ALA A 42 8.30 8.50 -5.99
CA ALA A 42 7.86 9.15 -4.75
C ALA A 42 8.95 9.37 -3.70
N PRO A 43 10.03 8.59 -3.43
CA PRO A 43 10.20 7.15 -3.52
C PRO A 43 9.54 6.40 -2.36
N GLY A 44 9.02 5.22 -2.64
CA GLY A 44 8.39 4.36 -1.66
C GLY A 44 8.68 2.90 -1.92
N ILE A 45 8.31 2.04 -0.96
CA ILE A 45 8.52 0.59 -1.07
C ILE A 45 7.25 -0.18 -1.35
N GLY A 46 6.09 0.47 -1.26
CA GLY A 46 4.80 -0.13 -1.56
C GLY A 46 3.79 0.90 -1.99
N LEU A 47 2.78 0.46 -2.74
CA LEU A 47 1.68 1.30 -3.20
C LEU A 47 0.46 0.45 -3.51
N ALA A 48 -0.71 0.90 -3.07
CA ALA A 48 -1.98 0.29 -3.41
C ALA A 48 -2.71 1.12 -4.48
N ALA A 49 -3.48 0.48 -5.32
CA ALA A 49 -4.20 1.15 -6.40
C ALA A 49 -5.18 2.22 -5.87
N THR A 50 -5.76 2.02 -4.70
CA THR A 50 -6.66 3.00 -4.07
C THR A 50 -5.95 4.32 -3.80
N GLN A 51 -4.66 4.31 -3.53
CA GLN A 51 -3.87 5.53 -3.27
C GLN A 51 -3.71 6.40 -4.51
N VAL A 52 -3.93 5.85 -5.69
CA VAL A 52 -3.89 6.58 -6.96
C VAL A 52 -5.26 6.63 -7.63
N ASN A 53 -6.30 6.49 -6.82
CA ASN A 53 -7.72 6.63 -7.19
C ASN A 53 -8.22 5.55 -8.18
N PHE A 54 -7.64 4.36 -8.12
CA PHE A 54 -8.14 3.18 -8.82
C PHE A 54 -8.59 2.16 -7.77
N HIS A 55 -9.91 1.96 -7.66
CA HIS A 55 -10.48 1.15 -6.58
C HIS A 55 -10.60 -0.32 -7.00
N GLN A 56 -9.46 -0.90 -7.34
CA GLN A 56 -9.28 -2.30 -7.70
C GLN A 56 -8.22 -2.95 -6.80
N GLN A 57 -8.35 -4.24 -6.56
CA GLN A 57 -7.47 -4.96 -5.64
C GLN A 57 -6.12 -5.25 -6.28
N ILE A 58 -5.26 -4.23 -6.32
CA ILE A 58 -3.91 -4.31 -6.85
C ILE A 58 -2.97 -3.62 -5.88
N ILE A 59 -1.90 -4.30 -5.48
CA ILE A 59 -0.80 -3.70 -4.73
C ILE A 59 0.53 -4.05 -5.38
N VAL A 60 1.46 -3.12 -5.31
CA VAL A 60 2.83 -3.32 -5.79
C VAL A 60 3.80 -2.98 -4.67
N MET A 61 4.97 -3.60 -4.68
CA MET A 61 6.03 -3.32 -3.71
C MET A 61 7.39 -3.76 -4.20
N ASP A 62 8.41 -3.14 -3.61
CA ASP A 62 9.79 -3.50 -3.86
C ASP A 62 10.61 -3.09 -2.63
N ILE A 63 10.95 -4.06 -1.79
CA ILE A 63 11.76 -3.82 -0.59
C ILE A 63 13.25 -4.02 -0.84
N GLY A 64 13.63 -4.40 -2.08
CA GLY A 64 15.01 -4.59 -2.46
C GLY A 64 15.72 -3.28 -2.77
N GLU A 65 17.04 -3.34 -2.92
CA GLU A 65 17.84 -2.22 -3.36
C GLU A 65 17.85 -2.15 -4.88
N ASN A 66 17.93 -0.93 -5.43
CA ASN A 66 18.07 -0.69 -6.87
C ASN A 66 16.98 -1.35 -7.71
N LYS A 67 15.73 -1.32 -7.24
CA LYS A 67 14.56 -1.87 -7.96
C LYS A 67 14.72 -3.37 -8.24
N SER A 68 15.32 -4.09 -7.29
CA SER A 68 15.76 -5.49 -7.52
C SER A 68 14.70 -6.54 -7.21
N GLN A 69 13.63 -6.20 -6.47
CA GLN A 69 12.63 -7.18 -6.00
C GLN A 69 11.19 -6.71 -6.22
N PRO A 70 10.80 -6.33 -7.45
CA PRO A 70 9.45 -5.88 -7.71
C PRO A 70 8.44 -7.03 -7.56
N LEU A 71 7.38 -6.79 -6.79
CA LEU A 71 6.31 -7.75 -6.55
C LEU A 71 4.96 -7.12 -6.85
N THR A 72 4.08 -7.87 -7.50
CA THR A 72 2.71 -7.47 -7.80
C THR A 72 1.75 -8.49 -7.20
N PHE A 73 0.75 -8.00 -6.47
CA PHE A 73 -0.30 -8.85 -5.90
C PHE A 73 -1.65 -8.32 -6.38
N ILE A 74 -2.35 -9.11 -7.19
CA ILE A 74 -3.69 -8.82 -7.65
C ILE A 74 -4.64 -9.76 -6.93
N ASN A 75 -5.73 -9.22 -6.37
CA ASN A 75 -6.68 -9.95 -5.55
C ASN A 75 -5.99 -10.69 -4.38
N PRO A 76 -5.13 -9.99 -3.60
CA PRO A 76 -4.39 -10.66 -2.53
C PRO A 76 -5.29 -11.13 -1.41
N GLU A 77 -4.94 -12.29 -0.83
CA GLU A 77 -5.64 -12.87 0.31
C GLU A 77 -4.61 -13.48 1.26
N ILE A 78 -4.70 -13.16 2.55
CA ILE A 78 -3.86 -13.78 3.58
C ILE A 78 -4.54 -15.09 3.99
N ILE A 79 -3.87 -16.22 3.74
CA ILE A 79 -4.43 -17.55 4.02
C ILE A 79 -3.89 -18.17 5.30
N ALA A 80 -2.83 -17.62 5.86
CA ALA A 80 -2.29 -18.01 7.17
C ALA A 80 -1.43 -16.88 7.71
N GLN A 81 -1.42 -16.75 9.04
CA GLN A 81 -0.57 -15.75 9.69
C GLN A 81 -0.21 -16.19 11.10
N ASP A 82 0.98 -15.79 11.56
CA ASP A 82 1.41 -16.01 12.94
C ASP A 82 2.44 -14.98 13.38
N GLY A 83 2.67 -14.95 14.70
CA GLY A 83 3.58 -14.00 15.29
C GLY A 83 3.07 -12.57 15.29
N VAL A 84 3.78 -11.69 15.97
CA VAL A 84 3.50 -10.25 16.04
C VAL A 84 4.81 -9.49 15.99
N GLN A 85 4.84 -8.40 15.23
CA GLN A 85 5.95 -7.46 15.21
C GLN A 85 5.42 -6.05 15.02
N ALA A 86 6.20 -5.08 15.46
CA ALA A 86 5.92 -3.66 15.23
C ALA A 86 7.14 -3.02 14.60
N ILE A 87 6.96 -2.48 13.40
CA ILE A 87 7.99 -1.73 12.67
C ILE A 87 7.43 -0.34 12.46
N ASP A 88 8.27 0.69 12.51
CA ASP A 88 7.83 2.04 12.17
C ASP A 88 7.35 2.07 10.73
N GLU A 89 6.06 2.33 10.52
CA GLU A 89 5.45 2.41 9.21
C GLU A 89 5.33 3.85 8.76
N GLY A 90 5.62 4.07 7.48
CA GLY A 90 5.32 5.30 6.78
C GLY A 90 4.42 4.99 5.60
N CYS A 91 3.82 6.01 5.00
CA CYS A 91 2.91 5.82 3.88
C CYS A 91 3.02 7.02 2.93
N LEU A 92 3.05 6.76 1.63
CA LEU A 92 3.10 7.81 0.62
C LEU A 92 1.87 8.73 0.68
N SER A 93 0.75 8.24 1.21
CA SER A 93 -0.47 9.03 1.42
C SER A 93 -0.47 9.80 2.75
N VAL A 94 0.51 9.57 3.62
CA VAL A 94 0.66 10.25 4.92
C VAL A 94 2.11 10.71 5.04
N PRO A 95 2.53 11.70 4.23
CA PRO A 95 3.94 12.05 4.10
C PRO A 95 4.55 12.58 5.40
N GLY A 96 5.77 12.11 5.71
CA GLY A 96 6.55 12.59 6.84
C GLY A 96 6.14 12.04 8.20
N ILE A 97 5.21 11.10 8.26
CA ILE A 97 4.72 10.48 9.49
C ILE A 97 5.18 9.02 9.55
N TYR A 98 5.76 8.64 10.68
CA TYR A 98 6.23 7.27 10.93
C TYR A 98 5.79 6.85 12.32
N GLU A 99 5.11 5.72 12.42
CA GLU A 99 4.60 5.19 13.69
C GLU A 99 4.58 3.67 13.66
N PRO A 100 4.85 3.01 14.78
CA PRO A 100 4.77 1.54 14.85
C PRO A 100 3.33 1.06 14.87
N VAL A 101 3.07 -0.04 14.17
CA VAL A 101 1.78 -0.73 14.16
C VAL A 101 2.05 -2.22 14.35
N ASP A 102 1.27 -2.86 15.23
CA ASP A 102 1.36 -4.30 15.42
C ASP A 102 0.80 -5.03 14.19
N ARG A 103 1.63 -5.89 13.61
CA ARG A 103 1.29 -6.69 12.43
C ARG A 103 1.70 -8.13 12.64
N ALA A 104 1.10 -9.06 11.88
CA ALA A 104 1.61 -10.42 11.84
C ALA A 104 3.05 -10.42 11.34
N ARG A 105 3.91 -11.19 12.00
CA ARG A 105 5.32 -11.29 11.62
C ARG A 105 5.54 -12.17 10.40
N HIS A 106 4.73 -13.22 10.29
CA HIS A 106 4.78 -14.19 9.19
C HIS A 106 3.40 -14.32 8.58
N ILE A 107 3.31 -14.28 7.27
CA ILE A 107 2.06 -14.48 6.55
C ILE A 107 2.30 -15.41 5.37
N GLN A 108 1.23 -16.12 4.99
CA GLN A 108 1.15 -16.79 3.70
C GLN A 108 0.08 -16.08 2.89
N VAL A 109 0.42 -15.63 1.69
CA VAL A 109 -0.46 -14.84 0.84
C VAL A 109 -0.70 -15.56 -0.47
N ARG A 110 -1.96 -15.52 -0.94
CA ARG A 110 -2.38 -16.00 -2.25
C ARG A 110 -2.78 -14.78 -3.09
N ALA A 111 -2.35 -14.76 -4.34
CA ALA A 111 -2.68 -13.64 -5.24
C ALA A 111 -2.55 -14.08 -6.70
N ILE A 112 -2.77 -13.12 -7.60
CA ILE A 112 -2.56 -13.29 -9.05
C ILE A 112 -1.43 -12.34 -9.43
N ASP A 113 -0.52 -12.80 -10.27
CA ASP A 113 0.59 -11.97 -10.73
C ASP A 113 0.21 -11.08 -11.94
N LYS A 114 1.16 -10.27 -12.39
CA LYS A 114 0.97 -9.34 -13.51
C LYS A 114 0.61 -10.05 -14.83
N GLN A 115 1.00 -11.32 -14.99
CA GLN A 115 0.70 -12.12 -16.16
C GLN A 115 -0.65 -12.85 -16.05
N GLY A 116 -1.35 -12.71 -14.93
CA GLY A 116 -2.64 -13.36 -14.69
C GLY A 116 -2.53 -14.77 -14.11
N ASN A 117 -1.37 -15.15 -13.61
CA ASN A 117 -1.15 -16.49 -13.04
C ASN A 117 -1.33 -16.47 -11.52
N PRO A 118 -2.09 -17.41 -10.94
CA PRO A 118 -2.20 -17.50 -9.49
C PRO A 118 -0.90 -17.99 -8.86
N PHE A 119 -0.61 -17.51 -7.67
CA PHE A 119 0.56 -17.94 -6.90
C PHE A 119 0.29 -17.82 -5.41
N GLU A 120 1.12 -18.51 -4.63
CA GLU A 120 1.16 -18.38 -3.17
C GLU A 120 2.61 -18.14 -2.77
N MET A 121 2.81 -17.36 -1.71
CA MET A 121 4.14 -17.14 -1.16
C MET A 121 4.06 -16.86 0.32
N GLU A 122 5.16 -17.16 1.01
CA GLU A 122 5.35 -16.77 2.41
C GLU A 122 6.14 -15.47 2.48
N ALA A 123 5.82 -14.64 3.47
CA ALA A 123 6.52 -13.39 3.71
C ALA A 123 6.73 -13.22 5.22
N GLU A 124 7.88 -12.63 5.56
CA GLU A 124 8.27 -12.38 6.95
C GLU A 124 8.78 -10.94 7.10
N ASP A 125 8.79 -10.48 8.34
CA ASP A 125 9.41 -9.22 8.74
C ASP A 125 8.90 -8.04 7.90
N LEU A 126 9.77 -7.25 7.30
CA LEU A 126 9.39 -6.04 6.57
C LEU A 126 8.46 -6.36 5.39
N LEU A 127 8.70 -7.43 4.64
CA LEU A 127 7.84 -7.79 3.52
C LEU A 127 6.43 -8.12 3.99
N ALA A 128 6.29 -8.86 5.10
CA ALA A 128 4.98 -9.17 5.67
C ALA A 128 4.25 -7.90 6.10
N VAL A 129 4.95 -6.97 6.75
CA VAL A 129 4.38 -5.69 7.17
C VAL A 129 3.91 -4.89 5.95
N CYS A 130 4.73 -4.82 4.92
CA CYS A 130 4.43 -4.07 3.70
C CYS A 130 3.17 -4.63 3.01
N ILE A 131 3.08 -5.94 2.86
CA ILE A 131 1.90 -6.58 2.25
C ILE A 131 0.64 -6.25 3.05
N GLN A 132 0.68 -6.40 4.37
CA GLN A 132 -0.48 -6.12 5.24
C GLN A 132 -0.87 -4.63 5.17
N HIS A 133 0.10 -3.73 5.18
CA HIS A 133 -0.13 -2.29 5.07
C HIS A 133 -0.87 -1.96 3.76
N GLU A 134 -0.38 -2.49 2.64
CA GLU A 134 -0.99 -2.21 1.33
C GLU A 134 -2.36 -2.88 1.19
N MET A 135 -2.54 -4.09 1.74
CA MET A 135 -3.85 -4.75 1.75
C MET A 135 -4.89 -3.97 2.55
N ASP A 136 -4.47 -3.31 3.65
CA ASP A 136 -5.38 -2.44 4.41
C ASP A 136 -5.93 -1.31 3.54
N HIS A 137 -5.11 -0.72 2.68
CA HIS A 137 -5.58 0.32 1.74
C HIS A 137 -6.73 -0.18 0.86
N LEU A 138 -6.68 -1.45 0.46
CA LEU A 138 -7.74 -2.05 -0.38
C LEU A 138 -9.07 -2.16 0.39
N GLN A 139 -9.03 -2.13 1.72
CA GLN A 139 -10.22 -2.14 2.58
C GLN A 139 -10.59 -0.74 3.08
N GLY A 140 -9.92 0.30 2.59
CA GLY A 140 -10.15 1.68 3.03
C GLY A 140 -9.50 2.01 4.37
N LYS A 141 -8.50 1.25 4.79
CA LYS A 141 -7.79 1.46 6.06
C LYS A 141 -6.41 2.07 5.82
N LEU A 142 -5.99 2.91 6.74
CA LEU A 142 -4.66 3.51 6.77
C LEU A 142 -3.97 3.13 8.08
N PHE A 143 -2.63 3.14 8.09
CA PHE A 143 -1.91 2.78 9.32
C PHE A 143 -2.25 3.72 10.49
N VAL A 144 -2.61 4.97 10.21
CA VAL A 144 -3.02 5.93 11.23
C VAL A 144 -4.29 5.48 11.99
N ASP A 145 -5.10 4.61 11.40
CA ASP A 145 -6.32 4.09 12.05
C ASP A 145 -6.01 3.23 13.27
N TYR A 146 -4.81 2.68 13.35
CA TYR A 146 -4.34 1.89 14.50
C TYR A 146 -3.78 2.76 15.63
N LEU A 147 -3.63 4.07 15.40
CA LEU A 147 -3.09 5.01 16.36
C LEU A 147 -4.19 5.60 17.25
N SER A 148 -3.78 6.19 18.39
CA SER A 148 -4.72 6.86 19.28
C SER A 148 -5.40 8.05 18.57
N GLN A 149 -6.58 8.42 19.04
CA GLN A 149 -7.31 9.56 18.48
C GLN A 149 -6.49 10.85 18.58
N LEU A 150 -5.74 11.03 19.66
CA LEU A 150 -4.89 12.20 19.85
C LEU A 150 -3.78 12.25 18.81
N LYS A 151 -3.10 11.12 18.54
CA LYS A 151 -2.07 11.04 17.50
C LYS A 151 -2.66 11.34 16.13
N ARG A 152 -3.83 10.79 15.81
CA ARG A 152 -4.50 11.04 14.53
C ARG A 152 -4.83 12.52 14.34
N GLN A 153 -5.30 13.19 15.36
CA GLN A 153 -5.58 14.64 15.32
C GLN A 153 -4.31 15.46 15.07
N ARG A 154 -3.22 15.10 15.74
CA ARG A 154 -1.91 15.76 15.54
C ARG A 154 -1.41 15.59 14.11
N ILE A 155 -1.57 14.41 13.56
CA ILE A 155 -1.17 14.10 12.17
C ILE A 155 -1.99 14.94 11.20
N ARG A 156 -3.31 15.03 11.38
CA ARG A 156 -4.18 15.86 10.54
C ARG A 156 -3.74 17.32 10.54
N LYS A 157 -3.45 17.86 11.72
CA LYS A 157 -2.97 19.24 11.84
C LYS A 157 -1.65 19.45 11.12
N LYS A 158 -0.72 18.53 11.28
CA LYS A 158 0.60 18.60 10.65
C LYS A 158 0.48 18.56 9.14
N LEU A 159 -0.31 17.66 8.58
CA LEU A 159 -0.51 17.54 7.14
C LEU A 159 -1.22 18.77 6.56
N HIS A 160 -2.23 19.28 7.25
CA HIS A 160 -2.92 20.51 6.83
C HIS A 160 -1.96 21.69 6.76
N LYS A 161 -1.09 21.82 7.75
CA LYS A 161 -0.07 22.86 7.82
C LYS A 161 0.94 22.75 6.68
N GLN A 162 1.38 21.54 6.36
CA GLN A 162 2.30 21.27 5.24
C GLN A 162 1.67 21.63 3.90
N GLN A 163 0.42 21.25 3.66
CA GLN A 163 -0.30 21.60 2.44
C GLN A 163 -0.43 23.11 2.28
N LYS A 164 -0.68 23.82 3.38
CA LYS A 164 -0.82 25.27 3.38
C LYS A 164 0.50 25.98 3.05
N LEU A 165 1.64 25.41 3.48
CA LEU A 165 2.96 25.96 3.21
C LEU A 165 3.48 25.62 1.80
N ALA A 166 2.92 24.63 1.15
CA ALA A 166 3.34 24.19 -0.16
C ALA A 166 2.79 25.05 -1.32
N ILE A 167 1.95 26.01 -1.02
CA ILE A 167 1.37 26.90 -2.04
C ILE A 167 2.34 28.02 -2.42
#